data_ae567aa070bcacef0984fc424ec44052
#
_entry.id   ae567aa070bcacef0984fc424ec44052
#
_cell.length_a   1.000
_cell.length_b   1.000
_cell.length_c   1.000
_cell.angle_alpha   90.00
_cell.angle_beta   90.00
_cell.angle_gamma   90.00
#
_symmetry.space_group_name_H-M   'P 1'
#
loop_
_entity.id
_entity.type
_entity.pdbx_description
1 polymer ?
#
loop_
_entity_poly.entity_id
_entity_poly.type
_entity_poly.pdbx_seq_one_letter_code
_entity_poly.pdbx_strand_id
1 'polypeptide(L)'
;MGVNYYQSCVCEYNPMDGVTPYGTMNTTGVKGSAQELGMQGIYKNPANPYLMTTDWDWTIDPMGLRFCCREITSRYGLPIVISENGLGAFDKKTEGNQIHDEYRIHYHERTI
;
A
#
# COMPACT_ATOMS: atom_id res chain seq x y z
N MET A 1 -13.74 5.00 14.97
CA MET A 1 -12.66 5.63 14.16
C MET A 1 -12.66 5.03 12.77
N GLY A 2 -12.64 5.86 11.73
CA GLY A 2 -12.51 5.39 10.33
C GLY A 2 -11.03 5.19 9.98
N VAL A 3 -10.71 4.13 9.25
CA VAL A 3 -9.35 3.81 8.79
C VAL A 3 -9.37 3.49 7.31
N ASN A 4 -8.48 4.15 6.56
CA ASN A 4 -8.16 3.81 5.17
C ASN A 4 -6.81 3.11 5.16
N TYR A 5 -6.72 1.95 4.51
CA TYR A 5 -5.48 1.20 4.40
C TYR A 5 -5.34 0.58 3.01
N TYR A 6 -4.21 0.81 2.37
CA TYR A 6 -3.90 0.26 1.05
C TYR A 6 -2.59 -0.50 1.01
N GLN A 7 -1.57 -0.03 1.73
CA GLN A 7 -0.24 -0.64 1.72
C GLN A 7 0.58 -0.23 2.94
N SER A 8 1.61 -1.00 3.24
CA SER A 8 2.66 -0.61 4.18
C SER A 8 3.84 0.02 3.44
N CYS A 9 4.59 0.83 4.15
CA CYS A 9 5.82 1.43 3.64
C CYS A 9 6.99 1.11 4.56
N VAL A 10 8.14 0.84 3.98
CA VAL A 10 9.41 0.85 4.72
C VAL A 10 9.82 2.30 4.93
N CYS A 11 10.41 2.58 6.07
CA CYS A 11 10.91 3.91 6.37
C CYS A 11 12.36 3.80 6.87
N GLU A 12 13.25 4.57 6.28
CA GLU A 12 14.62 4.70 6.75
C GLU A 12 15.06 6.17 6.78
N TYR A 13 16.14 6.45 7.52
CA TYR A 13 16.70 7.80 7.57
C TYR A 13 17.24 8.22 6.20
N ASN A 14 16.93 9.44 5.79
CA ASN A 14 17.44 10.05 4.57
C ASN A 14 18.54 11.09 4.89
N PRO A 15 19.83 10.79 4.61
CA PRO A 15 20.95 11.67 4.92
C PRO A 15 21.15 12.82 3.92
N MET A 16 20.12 13.30 3.24
CA MET A 16 20.17 14.40 2.26
C MET A 16 20.37 14.00 0.80
N ASP A 17 20.28 12.74 0.46
CA ASP A 17 20.45 12.28 -0.91
C ASP A 17 19.11 12.30 -1.70
N GLY A 18 18.94 13.27 -2.53
CA GLY A 18 18.18 13.30 -3.78
C GLY A 18 16.72 12.83 -3.85
N VAL A 19 16.09 12.47 -2.73
CA VAL A 19 14.67 12.08 -2.72
C VAL A 19 13.80 13.32 -2.86
N THR A 20 12.95 13.33 -3.85
CA THR A 20 12.00 14.43 -4.03
C THR A 20 10.94 14.39 -2.92
N PRO A 21 10.62 15.53 -2.28
CA PRO A 21 9.60 15.58 -1.23
C PRO A 21 8.18 15.29 -1.73
N TYR A 22 8.00 15.09 -3.01
CA TYR A 22 6.73 14.86 -3.69
C TYR A 22 6.77 13.56 -4.48
N GLY A 23 7.06 12.44 -3.82
CA GLY A 23 6.90 11.14 -4.48
C GLY A 23 5.46 10.97 -4.96
N THR A 24 5.29 10.53 -6.18
CA THR A 24 3.97 10.26 -6.75
C THR A 24 3.64 8.79 -6.63
N MET A 25 2.47 8.52 -6.06
CA MET A 25 1.91 7.18 -6.12
C MET A 25 1.72 6.80 -7.59
N ASN A 26 2.17 5.61 -7.98
CA ASN A 26 1.97 5.13 -9.35
C ASN A 26 0.48 4.90 -9.61
N THR A 27 -0.09 5.67 -10.51
CA THR A 27 -1.48 5.56 -10.98
C THR A 27 -1.55 5.21 -12.48
N THR A 28 -0.41 4.98 -13.11
CA THR A 28 -0.32 4.74 -14.55
C THR A 28 -0.44 3.27 -14.92
N GLY A 29 -0.25 2.37 -13.96
CA GLY A 29 -0.18 0.93 -14.18
C GLY A 29 1.14 0.46 -14.84
N VAL A 30 2.11 1.35 -14.99
CA VAL A 30 3.46 1.00 -15.48
C VAL A 30 4.34 0.70 -14.29
N LYS A 31 4.70 -0.57 -14.11
CA LYS A 31 5.55 -1.01 -13.00
C LYS A 31 6.91 -0.32 -13.03
N GLY A 32 7.39 0.11 -11.86
CA GLY A 32 8.63 0.85 -11.71
C GLY A 32 8.51 2.36 -11.96
N SER A 33 7.30 2.89 -12.16
CA SER A 33 7.08 4.33 -12.33
C SER A 33 6.77 5.08 -11.02
N ALA A 34 6.61 4.36 -9.91
CA ALA A 34 6.50 5.00 -8.60
C ALA A 34 7.82 5.69 -8.23
N GLN A 35 7.71 6.91 -7.71
CA GLN A 35 8.86 7.63 -7.16
C GLN A 35 8.92 7.42 -5.66
N GLU A 36 10.13 7.27 -5.12
CA GLU A 36 10.33 7.17 -3.68
C GLU A 36 9.83 8.43 -2.98
N LEU A 37 8.97 8.22 -2.00
CA LEU A 37 8.54 9.27 -1.09
C LEU A 37 9.61 9.52 -0.04
N GLY A 38 9.80 10.78 0.33
CA GLY A 38 10.73 11.10 1.40
C GLY A 38 10.83 12.59 1.69
N MET A 39 11.54 12.88 2.76
CA MET A 39 11.88 14.25 3.14
C MET A 39 13.36 14.32 3.47
N GLN A 40 14.08 15.20 2.78
CA GLN A 40 15.51 15.38 2.99
C GLN A 40 15.85 15.62 4.47
N GLY A 41 16.86 14.92 4.97
CA GLY A 41 17.29 15.00 6.35
C GLY A 41 16.38 14.34 7.37
N ILE A 42 15.26 13.72 6.95
CA ILE A 42 14.30 13.08 7.86
C ILE A 42 14.10 11.62 7.49
N TYR A 43 13.46 11.32 6.37
CA TYR A 43 13.14 9.94 5.99
C TYR A 43 13.03 9.75 4.47
N LYS A 44 13.14 8.50 4.05
CA LYS A 44 12.74 8.01 2.72
C LYS A 44 12.05 6.65 2.84
N ASN A 45 11.28 6.29 1.81
CA ASN A 45 10.54 5.03 1.73
C ASN A 45 11.16 4.14 0.64
N PRO A 46 12.20 3.35 0.93
CA PRO A 46 12.74 2.40 -0.02
C PRO A 46 11.75 1.25 -0.28
N ALA A 47 11.93 0.56 -1.40
CA ALA A 47 11.15 -0.62 -1.71
C ALA A 47 11.34 -1.71 -0.63
N ASN A 48 10.26 -2.38 -0.24
CA ASN A 48 10.34 -3.51 0.69
C ASN A 48 10.84 -4.76 -0.07
N PRO A 49 12.02 -5.32 0.26
CA PRO A 49 12.56 -6.47 -0.44
C PRO A 49 11.84 -7.79 -0.12
N TYR A 50 10.99 -7.82 0.90
CA TYR A 50 10.29 -9.02 1.39
C TYR A 50 8.84 -9.13 0.92
N LEU A 51 8.29 -8.07 0.34
CA LEU A 51 6.90 -8.04 -0.13
C LEU A 51 6.83 -7.79 -1.63
N MET A 52 5.87 -8.46 -2.25
CA MET A 52 5.56 -8.23 -3.66
C MET A 52 4.83 -6.90 -3.84
N THR A 53 4.89 -6.38 -5.05
CA THR A 53 4.11 -5.19 -5.43
C THR A 53 3.16 -5.50 -6.57
N THR A 54 2.07 -4.75 -6.64
CA THR A 54 1.14 -4.77 -7.78
C THR A 54 1.77 -4.13 -9.03
N ASP A 55 1.02 -4.10 -10.14
CA ASP A 55 1.42 -3.37 -11.35
C ASP A 55 1.54 -1.86 -11.13
N TRP A 56 0.95 -1.34 -10.07
CA TRP A 56 1.03 0.06 -9.67
C TRP A 56 2.11 0.32 -8.62
N ASP A 57 3.04 -0.62 -8.42
CA ASP A 57 4.09 -0.60 -7.39
C ASP A 57 3.59 -0.54 -5.94
N TRP A 58 2.30 -0.79 -5.71
CA TRP A 58 1.76 -0.83 -4.36
C TRP A 58 2.18 -2.11 -3.66
N THR A 59 2.72 -1.98 -2.46
CA THR A 59 3.14 -3.12 -1.63
C THR A 59 1.93 -3.95 -1.23
N ILE A 60 1.99 -5.26 -1.48
CA ILE A 60 0.95 -6.22 -1.11
C ILE A 60 1.21 -6.69 0.32
N ASP A 61 0.57 -6.07 1.28
CA ASP A 61 0.72 -6.38 2.71
C ASP A 61 -0.64 -6.53 3.42
N PRO A 62 -1.28 -7.70 3.31
CA PRO A 62 -2.55 -7.94 3.98
C PRO A 62 -2.43 -7.94 5.52
N MET A 63 -1.25 -8.26 6.06
CA MET A 63 -1.03 -8.27 7.51
C MET A 63 -0.91 -6.87 8.10
N GLY A 64 -0.52 -5.89 7.30
CA GLY A 64 -0.33 -4.51 7.73
C GLY A 64 -1.63 -3.87 8.24
N LEU A 65 -2.78 -4.18 7.63
CA LEU A 65 -4.07 -3.69 8.14
C LEU A 65 -4.35 -4.22 9.55
N ARG A 66 -4.11 -5.51 9.78
CA ARG A 66 -4.30 -6.12 11.12
C ARG A 66 -3.39 -5.46 12.16
N PHE A 67 -2.13 -5.22 11.79
CA PHE A 67 -1.18 -4.52 12.65
C PHE A 67 -1.67 -3.09 12.96
N CYS A 68 -2.06 -2.34 11.95
CA CYS A 68 -2.59 -0.98 12.08
C CYS A 68 -3.80 -0.93 13.00
N CYS A 69 -4.77 -1.83 12.83
CA CYS A 69 -5.96 -1.91 13.68
C CYS A 69 -5.61 -2.21 15.15
N ARG A 70 -4.66 -3.12 15.39
CA ARG A 70 -4.20 -3.44 16.74
C ARG A 70 -3.52 -2.26 17.42
N GLU A 71 -2.66 -1.54 16.72
CA GLU A 71 -2.00 -0.34 17.23
C GLU A 71 -3.00 0.75 17.59
N ILE A 72 -3.97 1.02 16.70
CA ILE A 72 -5.01 2.01 16.93
C ILE A 72 -5.88 1.61 18.14
N THR A 73 -6.32 0.35 18.20
CA THR A 73 -7.14 -0.14 19.32
C THR A 73 -6.38 -0.07 20.65
N SER A 74 -5.10 -0.44 20.65
CA SER A 74 -4.26 -0.38 21.85
C SER A 74 -4.09 1.04 22.39
N ARG A 75 -4.01 2.02 21.50
CA ARG A 75 -3.80 3.42 21.89
C ARG A 75 -5.06 4.15 22.29
N TYR A 76 -6.16 3.88 21.61
CA TYR A 76 -7.37 4.70 21.72
C TYR A 76 -8.58 3.97 22.30
N GLY A 77 -8.59 2.64 22.31
CA GLY A 77 -9.69 1.83 22.83
C GLY A 77 -11.04 2.05 22.12
N LEU A 78 -11.01 2.56 20.88
CA LEU A 78 -12.21 2.91 20.13
C LEU A 78 -12.56 1.86 19.08
N PRO A 79 -13.87 1.64 18.79
CA PRO A 79 -14.28 0.83 17.65
C PRO A 79 -13.69 1.37 16.34
N ILE A 80 -13.26 0.46 15.47
CA ILE A 80 -12.70 0.78 14.15
C ILE A 80 -13.70 0.39 13.07
N VAL A 81 -13.84 1.26 12.07
CA VAL A 81 -14.51 0.98 10.81
C VAL A 81 -13.47 1.15 9.70
N ILE A 82 -13.26 0.11 8.92
CA ILE A 82 -12.44 0.20 7.71
C ILE A 82 -13.30 0.87 6.64
N SER A 83 -12.97 2.11 6.33
CA SER A 83 -13.70 2.91 5.35
C SER A 83 -13.19 2.69 3.92
N GLU A 84 -11.91 2.36 3.78
CA GLU A 84 -11.30 2.04 2.49
C GLU A 84 -10.21 0.97 2.67
N ASN A 85 -10.22 -0.01 1.76
CA ASN A 85 -9.16 -1.03 1.64
C ASN A 85 -9.17 -1.60 0.21
N GLY A 86 -8.02 -1.99 -0.31
CA GLY A 86 -7.92 -2.60 -1.64
C GLY A 86 -6.52 -2.57 -2.23
N LEU A 87 -6.42 -3.06 -3.47
CA LEU A 87 -5.19 -3.09 -4.26
C LEU A 87 -5.39 -2.34 -5.57
N GLY A 88 -4.47 -1.42 -5.89
CA GLY A 88 -4.35 -0.82 -7.21
C GLY A 88 -3.64 -1.79 -8.15
N ALA A 89 -4.31 -2.22 -9.21
CA ALA A 89 -3.77 -3.13 -10.23
C ALA A 89 -4.47 -2.92 -11.57
N PHE A 90 -3.88 -3.48 -12.62
CA PHE A 90 -4.37 -3.35 -13.98
C PHE A 90 -5.37 -4.47 -14.30
N ASP A 91 -6.65 -4.14 -14.31
CA ASP A 91 -7.69 -5.10 -14.63
C ASP A 91 -7.85 -5.27 -16.15
N LYS A 92 -7.96 -6.53 -16.59
CA LYS A 92 -8.25 -6.87 -17.98
C LYS A 92 -9.64 -7.47 -18.07
N LYS A 93 -10.50 -6.88 -18.89
CA LYS A 93 -11.76 -7.48 -19.24
C LYS A 93 -11.57 -8.66 -20.17
N THR A 94 -12.27 -9.75 -19.90
CA THR A 94 -12.42 -10.88 -20.83
C THR A 94 -13.39 -10.54 -21.95
N GLU A 95 -13.48 -11.39 -22.97
CA GLU A 95 -14.48 -11.28 -24.05
C GLU A 95 -15.92 -11.30 -23.52
N GLY A 96 -16.15 -11.95 -22.37
CA GLY A 96 -17.44 -11.98 -21.67
C GLY A 96 -17.72 -10.78 -20.76
N ASN A 97 -16.94 -9.71 -20.86
CA ASN A 97 -17.08 -8.51 -19.99
C ASN A 97 -16.85 -8.79 -18.49
N GLN A 98 -16.16 -9.85 -18.15
CA GLN A 98 -15.81 -10.23 -16.78
C GLN A 98 -14.38 -9.80 -16.45
N ILE A 99 -14.10 -9.60 -15.17
CA ILE A 99 -12.78 -9.37 -14.63
C ILE A 99 -12.49 -10.49 -13.64
N HIS A 100 -11.37 -11.20 -13.85
CA HIS A 100 -10.88 -12.24 -12.94
C HIS A 100 -9.82 -11.64 -12.04
N ASP A 101 -10.20 -11.30 -10.83
CA ASP A 101 -9.35 -10.60 -9.85
C ASP A 101 -9.11 -11.44 -8.58
N GLU A 102 -8.85 -12.73 -8.75
CA GLU A 102 -8.55 -13.68 -7.68
C GLU A 102 -7.46 -13.15 -6.73
N TYR A 103 -6.53 -12.36 -7.24
CA TYR A 103 -5.49 -11.72 -6.43
C TYR A 103 -6.05 -10.73 -5.40
N ARG A 104 -7.16 -10.00 -5.72
CA ARG A 104 -7.86 -9.15 -4.73
C ARG A 104 -8.63 -9.97 -3.72
N ILE A 105 -9.28 -11.05 -4.17
CA ILE A 105 -9.99 -11.99 -3.28
C ILE A 105 -8.99 -12.53 -2.26
N HIS A 106 -7.85 -13.06 -2.70
CA HIS A 106 -6.80 -13.56 -1.81
C HIS A 106 -6.20 -12.49 -0.89
N TYR A 107 -6.08 -11.26 -1.36
CA TYR A 107 -5.66 -10.16 -0.50
C TYR A 107 -6.67 -9.94 0.64
N HIS A 108 -7.96 -9.84 0.31
CA HIS A 108 -9.00 -9.61 1.31
C HIS A 108 -9.17 -10.77 2.29
N GLU A 109 -9.08 -12.02 1.83
CA GLU A 109 -9.10 -13.21 2.70
C GLU A 109 -7.99 -13.19 3.78
N ARG A 110 -6.85 -12.61 3.46
CA ARG A 110 -5.70 -12.51 4.38
C ARG A 110 -5.73 -11.28 5.27
N THR A 111 -6.53 -10.30 4.92
CA THR A 111 -6.66 -9.04 5.70
C THR A 111 -7.61 -9.19 6.89
N ILE A 112 -8.58 -10.09 6.78
CA ILE A 112 -9.58 -10.42 7.81
C ILE A 112 -9.05 -11.56 8.68
#